data_b1033dee281e4979fc9f0f6111862a07
#
_entry.id   b1033dee281e4979fc9f0f6111862a07
#
_cell.length_a   1.000
_cell.length_b   1.000
_cell.length_c   1.000
_cell.angle_alpha   90.00
_cell.angle_beta   90.00
_cell.angle_gamma   90.00
#
_symmetry.space_group_name_H-M   'P 1'
#
loop_
_entity.id
_entity.type
_entity.pdbx_description
1 polymer ?
#
loop_
_entity_poly.entity_id
_entity_poly.type
_entity_poly.pdbx_seq_one_letter_code
_entity_poly.pdbx_strand_id
1 'polypeptide(L)'
;MEVITEYGNYWDLKDHSWSGALDTLEDIEKADKEEELMQHLEEVFADRTPTDTEVNDYLWFERGSIYEAVGLNENGEIPTCVDEARENNSNWHVSLAEVKKAGIFEQSLIDYIIDMIQTDEDEQGNPVYDEEETYWLDFDELESNSETVTEEQIEWLNANG
;
A
#
# COMPACT_ATOMS: atom_id res chain seq x y z
N MET A 1 -26.15 -19.24 2.03
CA MET A 1 -25.06 -19.78 2.84
C MET A 1 -25.26 -19.44 4.31
N GLU A 2 -24.80 -20.32 5.16
CA GLU A 2 -25.17 -20.41 6.57
C GLU A 2 -24.75 -19.22 7.43
N VAL A 3 -23.57 -18.62 7.20
CA VAL A 3 -23.09 -17.49 8.01
C VAL A 3 -24.04 -16.29 7.89
N ILE A 4 -24.39 -15.89 6.68
CA ILE A 4 -25.31 -14.77 6.45
C ILE A 4 -26.70 -15.09 7.00
N THR A 5 -27.15 -16.32 6.81
CA THR A 5 -28.47 -16.77 7.31
C THR A 5 -28.54 -16.65 8.82
N GLU A 6 -27.47 -17.04 9.53
CA GLU A 6 -27.42 -17.03 11.00
C GLU A 6 -27.30 -15.60 11.57
N TYR A 7 -26.42 -14.79 11.01
CA TYR A 7 -26.19 -13.45 11.51
C TYR A 7 -27.09 -12.39 10.86
N GLY A 8 -27.76 -12.72 9.78
CA GLY A 8 -28.62 -11.79 9.06
C GLY A 8 -27.85 -10.74 8.26
N ASN A 9 -26.86 -10.09 8.87
CA ASN A 9 -26.01 -9.08 8.22
C ASN A 9 -24.74 -8.85 9.04
N TYR A 10 -23.89 -7.94 8.54
CA TYR A 10 -22.62 -7.58 9.18
C TYR A 10 -22.80 -7.10 10.63
N TRP A 11 -23.82 -6.31 10.92
CA TRP A 11 -24.02 -5.74 12.26
C TRP A 11 -24.38 -6.80 13.29
N ASP A 12 -25.13 -7.84 12.89
CA ASP A 12 -25.38 -9.01 13.73
C ASP A 12 -24.09 -9.75 14.03
N LEU A 13 -23.22 -9.91 13.02
CA LEU A 13 -21.90 -10.50 13.19
C LEU A 13 -21.09 -9.73 14.23
N LYS A 14 -21.06 -8.41 14.12
CA LYS A 14 -20.31 -7.54 15.03
C LYS A 14 -20.83 -7.68 16.46
N ASP A 15 -22.13 -7.75 16.65
CA ASP A 15 -22.74 -7.92 17.98
C ASP A 15 -22.35 -9.24 18.66
N HIS A 16 -22.00 -10.26 17.87
CA HIS A 16 -21.58 -11.57 18.37
C HIS A 16 -20.06 -11.73 18.46
N SER A 17 -19.29 -10.67 18.17
CA SER A 17 -17.83 -10.70 18.18
C SER A 17 -17.26 -10.02 19.41
N TRP A 18 -16.03 -10.39 19.77
CA TRP A 18 -15.36 -9.84 20.94
C TRP A 18 -13.83 -9.76 20.74
N SER A 19 -13.17 -8.99 21.64
CA SER A 19 -11.71 -8.86 21.68
C SER A 19 -11.06 -8.48 20.34
N GLY A 20 -10.03 -9.20 19.92
CA GLY A 20 -9.27 -8.92 18.68
C GLY A 20 -10.09 -8.99 17.41
N ALA A 21 -11.18 -9.76 17.40
CA ALA A 21 -12.08 -9.80 16.25
C ALA A 21 -12.75 -8.45 16.00
N LEU A 22 -13.07 -7.70 17.04
CA LEU A 22 -13.65 -6.36 16.92
C LEU A 22 -12.69 -5.40 16.24
N ASP A 23 -11.39 -5.50 16.52
CA ASP A 23 -10.37 -4.67 15.86
C ASP A 23 -10.35 -4.92 14.36
N THR A 24 -10.44 -6.19 13.95
CA THR A 24 -10.51 -6.57 12.53
C THR A 24 -11.77 -5.97 11.88
N LEU A 25 -12.91 -6.08 12.56
CA LEU A 25 -14.17 -5.54 12.05
C LEU A 25 -14.15 -4.02 11.95
N GLU A 26 -13.50 -3.33 12.89
CA GLU A 26 -13.35 -1.87 12.84
C GLU A 26 -12.55 -1.45 11.59
N ASP A 27 -11.48 -2.16 11.25
CA ASP A 27 -10.71 -1.88 10.04
C ASP A 27 -11.55 -2.10 8.78
N ILE A 28 -12.35 -3.16 8.76
CA ILE A 28 -13.29 -3.45 7.67
C ILE A 28 -14.31 -2.31 7.50
N GLU A 29 -14.85 -1.80 8.61
CA GLU A 29 -15.82 -0.69 8.60
C GLU A 29 -15.18 0.60 8.07
N LYS A 30 -13.96 0.92 8.50
CA LYS A 30 -13.22 2.10 8.04
C LYS A 30 -12.99 2.06 6.54
N ALA A 31 -12.80 0.88 5.97
CA ALA A 31 -12.55 0.68 4.55
C ALA A 31 -13.83 0.47 3.74
N ASP A 32 -15.00 0.42 4.40
CA ASP A 32 -16.31 0.16 3.77
C ASP A 32 -16.34 -1.17 3.02
N LYS A 33 -15.81 -2.22 3.67
CA LYS A 33 -15.66 -3.57 3.10
C LYS A 33 -16.54 -4.62 3.78
N GLU A 34 -17.61 -4.21 4.45
CA GLU A 34 -18.50 -5.12 5.19
C GLU A 34 -19.12 -6.19 4.31
N GLU A 35 -19.56 -5.81 3.11
CA GLU A 35 -20.19 -6.75 2.17
C GLU A 35 -19.21 -7.79 1.67
N GLU A 36 -17.99 -7.36 1.32
CA GLU A 36 -16.92 -8.25 0.88
C GLU A 36 -16.53 -9.23 1.97
N LEU A 37 -16.50 -8.77 3.23
CA LEU A 37 -16.22 -9.63 4.37
C LEU A 37 -17.28 -10.72 4.51
N MET A 38 -18.55 -10.36 4.46
CA MET A 38 -19.65 -11.33 4.60
C MET A 38 -19.60 -12.38 3.49
N GLN A 39 -19.30 -11.95 2.26
CA GLN A 39 -19.13 -12.88 1.13
C GLN A 39 -17.96 -13.83 1.35
N HIS A 40 -16.83 -13.31 1.86
CA HIS A 40 -15.66 -14.13 2.16
C HIS A 40 -15.97 -15.18 3.22
N LEU A 41 -16.69 -14.81 4.28
CA LEU A 41 -17.07 -15.73 5.34
C LEU A 41 -18.01 -16.82 4.83
N GLU A 42 -18.90 -16.50 3.89
CA GLU A 42 -19.74 -17.52 3.24
C GLU A 42 -18.91 -18.57 2.53
N GLU A 43 -17.85 -18.14 1.86
CA GLU A 43 -16.95 -19.06 1.15
C GLU A 43 -16.15 -19.93 2.12
N VAL A 44 -15.63 -19.33 3.19
CA VAL A 44 -14.80 -20.01 4.19
C VAL A 44 -15.60 -21.08 4.93
N PHE A 45 -16.85 -20.77 5.29
CA PHE A 45 -17.73 -21.66 6.06
C PHE A 45 -18.81 -22.29 5.19
N ALA A 46 -18.53 -22.52 3.90
CA ALA A 46 -19.50 -23.08 2.94
C ALA A 46 -20.00 -24.47 3.31
N ASP A 47 -19.17 -25.27 3.99
CA ASP A 47 -19.46 -26.67 4.29
C ASP A 47 -20.41 -26.87 5.49
N ARG A 48 -20.47 -25.88 6.37
CA ARG A 48 -21.28 -25.98 7.60
C ARG A 48 -21.52 -24.63 8.23
N THR A 49 -22.51 -24.57 9.14
CA THR A 49 -22.75 -23.40 9.96
C THR A 49 -21.71 -23.35 11.09
N PRO A 50 -20.88 -22.29 11.16
CA PRO A 50 -19.90 -22.16 12.22
C PRO A 50 -20.54 -21.73 13.54
N THR A 51 -19.82 -21.99 14.65
CA THR A 51 -20.19 -21.43 15.95
C THR A 51 -19.70 -19.97 16.05
N ASP A 52 -20.23 -19.22 17.02
CA ASP A 52 -19.76 -17.84 17.27
C ASP A 52 -18.25 -17.81 17.57
N THR A 53 -17.77 -18.79 18.35
CA THR A 53 -16.35 -18.90 18.69
C THR A 53 -15.50 -19.14 17.45
N GLU A 54 -15.92 -20.03 16.55
CA GLU A 54 -15.19 -20.30 15.32
C GLU A 54 -15.08 -19.06 14.43
N VAL A 55 -16.15 -18.31 14.27
CA VAL A 55 -16.15 -17.08 13.48
C VAL A 55 -15.28 -16.01 14.15
N ASN A 56 -15.41 -15.86 15.46
CA ASN A 56 -14.61 -14.89 16.20
C ASN A 56 -13.12 -15.20 16.13
N ASP A 57 -12.73 -16.46 16.30
CA ASP A 57 -11.34 -16.89 16.20
C ASP A 57 -10.79 -16.67 14.79
N TYR A 58 -11.58 -16.95 13.76
CA TYR A 58 -11.19 -16.68 12.38
C TYR A 58 -10.93 -15.19 12.15
N LEU A 59 -11.83 -14.32 12.59
CA LEU A 59 -11.68 -12.87 12.49
C LEU A 59 -10.46 -12.35 13.23
N TRP A 60 -10.11 -12.99 14.34
CA TRP A 60 -8.99 -12.56 15.18
C TRP A 60 -7.64 -13.09 14.65
N PHE A 61 -7.54 -14.40 14.39
CA PHE A 61 -6.27 -15.04 14.11
C PHE A 61 -5.93 -15.09 12.61
N GLU A 62 -6.94 -15.01 11.73
CA GLU A 62 -6.75 -15.04 10.28
C GLU A 62 -6.94 -13.66 9.65
N ARG A 63 -6.60 -12.63 10.40
CA ARG A 63 -6.75 -11.23 9.98
C ARG A 63 -6.07 -10.93 8.64
N GLY A 64 -4.84 -11.40 8.45
CA GLY A 64 -4.10 -11.21 7.20
C GLY A 64 -4.82 -11.79 5.99
N SER A 65 -5.37 -12.99 6.13
CA SER A 65 -6.14 -13.64 5.07
C SER A 65 -7.42 -12.89 4.76
N ILE A 66 -8.06 -12.35 5.78
CA ILE A 66 -9.29 -11.56 5.63
C ILE A 66 -9.00 -10.27 4.87
N TYR A 67 -7.95 -9.53 5.26
CA TYR A 67 -7.58 -8.29 4.60
C TYR A 67 -7.26 -8.54 3.11
N GLU A 68 -6.49 -9.56 2.82
CA GLU A 68 -6.19 -9.94 1.44
C GLU A 68 -7.45 -10.24 0.63
N ALA A 69 -8.37 -11.00 1.21
CA ALA A 69 -9.61 -11.41 0.54
C ALA A 69 -10.53 -10.22 0.22
N VAL A 70 -10.54 -9.20 1.05
CA VAL A 70 -11.39 -8.01 0.86
C VAL A 70 -10.65 -6.85 0.16
N GLY A 71 -9.39 -7.07 -0.23
CA GLY A 71 -8.61 -6.07 -0.97
C GLY A 71 -7.96 -5.00 -0.12
N LEU A 72 -7.62 -5.32 1.13
CA LEU A 72 -6.88 -4.42 2.02
C LEU A 72 -5.41 -4.85 2.14
N ASN A 73 -4.54 -3.93 2.57
CA ASN A 73 -3.15 -4.25 2.85
C ASN A 73 -3.03 -4.91 4.24
N GLU A 74 -1.82 -5.29 4.65
CA GLU A 74 -1.57 -5.95 5.92
C GLU A 74 -1.96 -5.14 7.16
N ASN A 75 -2.12 -3.83 7.02
CA ASN A 75 -2.55 -2.93 8.09
C ASN A 75 -4.07 -2.72 8.12
N GLY A 76 -4.81 -3.38 7.24
CA GLY A 76 -6.26 -3.23 7.15
C GLY A 76 -6.71 -1.95 6.47
N GLU A 77 -5.86 -1.37 5.64
CA GLU A 77 -6.13 -0.13 4.91
C GLU A 77 -6.29 -0.38 3.42
N ILE A 78 -7.01 0.52 2.73
CA ILE A 78 -7.13 0.45 1.27
C ILE A 78 -5.74 0.72 0.67
N PRO A 79 -5.21 -0.17 -0.19
CA PRO A 79 -3.91 0.04 -0.80
C PRO A 79 -3.87 1.32 -1.62
N THR A 80 -2.76 2.03 -1.52
CA THR A 80 -2.50 3.25 -2.28
C THR A 80 -1.59 2.94 -3.47
N CYS A 81 -1.39 3.93 -4.36
CA CYS A 81 -0.41 3.79 -5.43
C CYS A 81 1.01 3.64 -4.88
N VAL A 82 1.28 4.16 -3.68
CA VAL A 82 2.55 3.97 -2.98
C VAL A 82 2.73 2.50 -2.61
N ASP A 83 1.71 1.87 -2.06
CA ASP A 83 1.75 0.44 -1.68
C ASP A 83 1.99 -0.45 -2.91
N GLU A 84 1.30 -0.16 -4.01
CA GLU A 84 1.47 -0.91 -5.26
C GLU A 84 2.88 -0.75 -5.82
N ALA A 85 3.41 0.46 -5.81
CA ALA A 85 4.77 0.73 -6.29
C ALA A 85 5.81 0.00 -5.44
N ARG A 86 5.60 -0.05 -4.12
CA ARG A 86 6.49 -0.77 -3.19
C ARG A 86 6.47 -2.27 -3.45
N GLU A 87 5.29 -2.85 -3.56
CA GLU A 87 5.12 -4.29 -3.77
C GLU A 87 5.75 -4.75 -5.08
N ASN A 88 5.56 -3.97 -6.14
CA ASN A 88 6.08 -4.30 -7.48
C ASN A 88 7.52 -3.85 -7.69
N ASN A 89 8.11 -3.13 -6.74
CA ASN A 89 9.39 -2.43 -6.89
C ASN A 89 9.43 -1.70 -8.23
N SER A 90 8.43 -0.86 -8.44
CA SER A 90 8.28 -0.10 -9.69
C SER A 90 9.50 0.74 -10.00
N ASN A 91 9.75 0.96 -11.28
CA ASN A 91 10.83 1.85 -11.71
C ASN A 91 10.33 2.83 -12.77
N TRP A 92 11.03 3.95 -12.86
CA TRP A 92 10.64 5.05 -13.73
C TRP A 92 11.87 5.64 -14.40
N HIS A 93 11.72 6.01 -15.66
CA HIS A 93 12.78 6.60 -16.46
C HIS A 93 12.61 8.13 -16.45
N VAL A 94 13.40 8.82 -15.65
CA VAL A 94 13.25 10.27 -15.39
C VAL A 94 14.53 11.03 -15.70
N SER A 95 14.39 12.33 -15.99
CA SER A 95 15.52 13.24 -16.05
C SER A 95 15.57 14.10 -14.80
N LEU A 96 16.76 14.54 -14.40
CA LEU A 96 16.92 15.41 -13.25
C LEU A 96 16.17 16.73 -13.43
N ALA A 97 16.19 17.30 -14.65
CA ALA A 97 15.50 18.54 -14.97
C ALA A 97 13.99 18.41 -14.68
N GLU A 98 13.37 17.32 -15.07
CA GLU A 98 11.94 17.05 -14.82
C GLU A 98 11.64 16.89 -13.34
N VAL A 99 12.48 16.15 -12.62
CA VAL A 99 12.33 15.93 -11.17
C VAL A 99 12.41 17.25 -10.40
N LYS A 100 13.38 18.11 -10.74
CA LYS A 100 13.51 19.44 -10.14
C LYS A 100 12.32 20.33 -10.45
N LYS A 101 11.86 20.30 -11.70
CA LYS A 101 10.74 21.13 -12.17
C LYS A 101 9.44 20.76 -11.47
N ALA A 102 9.24 19.48 -11.15
CA ALA A 102 8.04 19.01 -10.46
C ALA A 102 7.90 19.63 -9.07
N GLY A 103 9.01 19.86 -8.37
CA GLY A 103 9.02 20.55 -7.08
C GLY A 103 8.39 19.78 -5.93
N ILE A 104 8.22 18.47 -6.07
CA ILE A 104 7.57 17.59 -5.07
C ILE A 104 8.52 16.56 -4.47
N PHE A 105 9.78 16.53 -4.92
CA PHE A 105 10.78 15.57 -4.45
C PHE A 105 11.75 16.24 -3.49
N GLU A 106 12.23 15.46 -2.51
CA GLU A 106 13.15 15.96 -1.50
C GLU A 106 14.55 16.19 -2.09
N GLN A 107 15.28 17.12 -1.49
CA GLN A 107 16.64 17.44 -1.93
C GLN A 107 17.56 16.23 -1.82
N SER A 108 17.37 15.37 -0.83
CA SER A 108 18.15 14.15 -0.67
C SER A 108 18.04 13.21 -1.88
N LEU A 109 16.85 13.09 -2.46
CA LEU A 109 16.65 12.32 -3.68
C LEU A 109 17.34 12.99 -4.88
N ILE A 110 17.20 14.30 -5.01
CA ILE A 110 17.85 15.06 -6.08
C ILE A 110 19.37 14.88 -6.01
N ASP A 111 19.95 14.98 -4.82
CA ASP A 111 21.38 14.78 -4.59
C ASP A 111 21.82 13.36 -4.96
N TYR A 112 21.00 12.38 -4.63
CA TYR A 112 21.25 10.98 -5.00
C TYR A 112 21.29 10.80 -6.52
N ILE A 113 20.34 11.37 -7.25
CA ILE A 113 20.29 11.28 -8.71
C ILE A 113 21.51 11.96 -9.31
N ILE A 114 21.90 13.14 -8.81
CA ILE A 114 23.10 13.85 -9.25
C ILE A 114 24.33 12.95 -9.10
N ASP A 115 24.47 12.32 -7.96
CA ASP A 115 25.59 11.42 -7.67
C ASP A 115 25.65 10.25 -8.67
N MET A 116 24.50 9.73 -9.07
CA MET A 116 24.41 8.62 -10.01
C MET A 116 24.67 8.99 -11.46
N ILE A 117 24.33 10.22 -11.85
CA ILE A 117 24.49 10.66 -13.27
C ILE A 117 25.72 11.52 -13.49
N GLN A 118 26.41 11.95 -12.43
CA GLN A 118 27.61 12.79 -12.60
C GLN A 118 28.69 12.04 -13.38
N THR A 119 29.39 12.77 -14.25
CA THR A 119 30.46 12.18 -15.06
C THR A 119 31.85 12.61 -14.61
N ASP A 120 31.96 13.71 -13.85
CA ASP A 120 33.24 14.29 -13.41
C ASP A 120 32.99 15.29 -12.29
N GLU A 121 34.08 15.91 -11.81
CA GLU A 121 34.03 17.03 -10.85
C GLU A 121 34.75 18.22 -11.48
N ASP A 122 34.27 19.43 -11.22
CA ASP A 122 34.97 20.64 -11.69
C ASP A 122 36.14 20.98 -10.76
N GLU A 123 36.84 22.07 -11.06
CA GLU A 123 38.03 22.52 -10.28
C GLU A 123 37.71 22.83 -8.81
N GLN A 124 36.45 23.16 -8.50
CA GLN A 124 35.97 23.43 -7.15
C GLN A 124 35.41 22.22 -6.46
N GLY A 125 35.44 21.03 -7.09
CA GLY A 125 34.90 19.81 -6.53
C GLY A 125 33.39 19.62 -6.68
N ASN A 126 32.73 20.44 -7.51
CA ASN A 126 31.31 20.30 -7.78
C ASN A 126 31.07 19.25 -8.86
N PRO A 127 29.96 18.48 -8.76
CA PRO A 127 29.67 17.45 -9.75
C PRO A 127 29.34 18.06 -11.12
N VAL A 128 29.86 17.44 -12.17
CA VAL A 128 29.54 17.78 -13.56
C VAL A 128 28.57 16.73 -14.09
N TYR A 129 27.38 17.16 -14.48
CA TYR A 129 26.33 16.28 -14.97
C TYR A 129 25.43 17.03 -15.96
N ASP A 130 24.68 16.25 -16.74
CA ASP A 130 23.67 16.78 -17.67
C ASP A 130 22.29 16.58 -17.06
N GLU A 131 21.56 17.65 -16.78
CA GLU A 131 20.23 17.60 -16.17
C GLU A 131 19.21 16.92 -17.09
N GLU A 132 19.46 16.89 -18.39
CA GLU A 132 18.59 16.23 -19.36
C GLU A 132 18.88 14.73 -19.49
N GLU A 133 19.94 14.25 -18.85
CA GLU A 133 20.25 12.83 -18.84
C GLU A 133 19.19 12.07 -18.06
N THR A 134 18.76 10.93 -18.61
CA THR A 134 17.73 10.11 -17.98
C THR A 134 18.35 9.07 -17.05
N TYR A 135 17.58 8.73 -16.01
CA TYR A 135 17.99 7.76 -15.01
C TYR A 135 16.82 6.84 -14.67
N TRP A 136 17.09 5.55 -14.52
CA TRP A 136 16.09 4.58 -14.06
C TRP A 136 16.05 4.57 -12.54
N LEU A 137 15.02 5.21 -11.99
CA LEU A 137 14.78 5.27 -10.55
C LEU A 137 13.82 4.17 -10.16
N ASP A 138 14.22 3.29 -9.22
CA ASP A 138 13.29 2.29 -8.68
C ASP A 138 12.71 2.74 -7.34
N PHE A 139 11.70 2.01 -6.86
CA PHE A 139 11.02 2.37 -5.61
C PHE A 139 11.97 2.33 -4.41
N ASP A 140 12.86 1.34 -4.34
CA ASP A 140 13.82 1.24 -3.24
C ASP A 140 14.73 2.47 -3.16
N GLU A 141 15.20 2.95 -4.31
CA GLU A 141 16.03 4.16 -4.40
C GLU A 141 15.25 5.41 -3.97
N LEU A 142 14.00 5.50 -4.42
CA LEU A 142 13.11 6.61 -4.03
C LEU A 142 12.87 6.62 -2.52
N GLU A 143 12.52 5.49 -1.95
CA GLU A 143 12.23 5.36 -0.53
C GLU A 143 13.47 5.60 0.34
N SER A 144 14.62 5.05 -0.06
CA SER A 144 15.87 5.16 0.69
C SER A 144 16.41 6.60 0.73
N ASN A 145 16.05 7.42 -0.26
CA ASN A 145 16.51 8.79 -0.40
C ASN A 145 15.43 9.83 -0.12
N SER A 146 14.31 9.40 0.43
CA SER A 146 13.18 10.27 0.80
C SER A 146 12.77 9.97 2.22
N GLU A 147 12.45 11.00 2.99
CA GLU A 147 11.91 10.82 4.34
C GLU A 147 10.53 10.18 4.28
N THR A 148 9.70 10.63 3.35
CA THR A 148 8.35 10.08 3.11
C THR A 148 8.08 10.03 1.61
N VAL A 149 7.62 8.86 1.13
CA VAL A 149 7.14 8.73 -0.25
C VAL A 149 5.64 9.04 -0.26
N THR A 150 5.22 9.95 -1.11
CA THR A 150 3.82 10.41 -1.19
C THR A 150 3.12 9.88 -2.43
N GLU A 151 1.78 9.84 -2.37
CA GLU A 151 0.96 9.48 -3.54
C GLU A 151 1.18 10.45 -4.70
N GLU A 152 1.34 11.75 -4.41
CA GLU A 152 1.61 12.76 -5.42
C GLU A 152 2.89 12.44 -6.20
N GLN A 153 3.94 12.02 -5.50
CA GLN A 153 5.21 11.61 -6.13
C GLN A 153 5.00 10.42 -7.05
N ILE A 154 4.30 9.39 -6.59
CA ILE A 154 4.06 8.18 -7.38
C ILE A 154 3.17 8.48 -8.60
N GLU A 155 2.13 9.26 -8.43
CA GLU A 155 1.25 9.67 -9.53
C GLU A 155 2.04 10.43 -10.60
N TRP A 156 2.91 11.36 -10.19
CA TRP A 156 3.77 12.11 -11.11
C TRP A 156 4.72 11.17 -11.86
N LEU A 157 5.37 10.25 -11.14
CA LEU A 157 6.29 9.28 -11.75
C LEU A 157 5.58 8.38 -12.76
N ASN A 158 4.39 7.91 -12.44
CA ASN A 158 3.60 7.07 -13.35
C ASN A 158 3.18 7.83 -14.60
N ALA A 159 2.98 9.13 -14.50
CA ALA A 159 2.57 9.97 -15.63
C ALA A 159 3.75 10.46 -16.50
N ASN A 160 4.93 10.63 -15.93
CA ASN A 160 6.08 11.27 -16.57
C ASN A 160 7.33 10.38 -16.72
N GLY A 161 7.34 9.28 -16.01
CA GLY A 161 8.51 8.40 -15.96
C GLY A 161 8.46 7.16 -16.83
#